data_04de153f921f910e7eee215b60bee59b
#
_entry.id   04de153f921f910e7eee215b60bee59b
#
_cell.length_a   1.000
_cell.length_b   1.000
_cell.length_c   1.000
_cell.angle_alpha   90.00
_cell.angle_beta   90.00
_cell.angle_gamma   90.00
#
_symmetry.space_group_name_H-M   'P 1'
#
loop_
_entity.id
_entity.type
_entity.pdbx_description
1 polymer ?
#
loop_
_entity_poly.entity_id
_entity_poly.type
_entity_poly.pdbx_seq_one_letter_code
_entity_poly.pdbx_strand_id
1 'polypeptide(L)'
;MALPDKTDYSKSFYAENVALSLQARREMPWGRTVPEREFKHFVLPVRVNNENLDDSRKVFYAELKDRVKNLSMKDAILEVNHWCHEKVTYRPTDGRTSSPLASVCTAYGRCGEESTFLVAALRSVGIPARQVYTPRWAHTDDNHAWVEAWADGKWYFLGACEPEPILNLGWFNESASRGMLMHTKVFGDYDGPEEVMSKTPLYTEINVISNYAPTANVKVVVVDEKGKPVKDAKVEFKLYNYAEFYTVARKTTDSNGVATLTAGKGDMIVWASKDGKVGIDKVSFGKTKELNLILKRNGLPQTKAWDITPPPVSIVLPNVTD
;
A
#
# COMPACT_ATOMS: atom_id res chain seq x y z
N MET A 1 14.91 10.82 -3.06
CA MET A 1 14.02 12.00 -3.13
C MET A 1 13.78 12.30 -4.60
N ALA A 2 12.54 12.53 -4.99
CA ALA A 2 12.15 12.89 -6.36
C ALA A 2 12.84 14.19 -6.79
N LEU A 3 13.10 14.36 -8.10
CA LEU A 3 13.68 15.61 -8.59
C LEU A 3 12.80 16.83 -8.27
N PRO A 4 11.46 16.79 -8.48
CA PRO A 4 10.58 17.87 -8.03
C PRO A 4 10.71 18.18 -6.55
N ASP A 5 10.78 17.17 -5.69
CA ASP A 5 10.94 17.38 -4.24
C ASP A 5 12.26 18.11 -3.87
N LYS A 6 13.31 17.92 -4.69
CA LYS A 6 14.60 18.63 -4.48
C LYS A 6 14.58 20.06 -4.98
N THR A 7 13.74 20.36 -5.97
CA THR A 7 13.68 21.67 -6.63
C THR A 7 12.59 22.57 -6.05
N ASP A 8 11.46 21.98 -5.65
CA ASP A 8 10.26 22.71 -5.27
C ASP A 8 10.21 23.05 -3.77
N TYR A 9 11.00 22.32 -2.94
CA TYR A 9 11.02 22.51 -1.49
C TYR A 9 12.44 22.85 -0.99
N SER A 10 12.51 23.83 -0.09
CA SER A 10 13.78 24.33 0.43
C SER A 10 14.42 23.35 1.44
N LYS A 11 15.72 23.49 1.64
CA LYS A 11 16.44 22.78 2.72
C LYS A 11 15.83 23.05 4.09
N SER A 12 15.36 24.28 4.34
CA SER A 12 14.72 24.66 5.61
C SER A 12 13.38 23.92 5.82
N PHE A 13 12.59 23.72 4.76
CA PHE A 13 11.37 22.93 4.83
C PHE A 13 11.65 21.50 5.35
N TYR A 14 12.64 20.82 4.77
CA TYR A 14 12.98 19.46 5.22
C TYR A 14 13.60 19.44 6.63
N ALA A 15 14.45 20.42 6.96
CA ALA A 15 15.04 20.53 8.29
C ALA A 15 13.97 20.76 9.37
N GLU A 16 12.96 21.59 9.11
CA GLU A 16 11.83 21.81 10.01
C GLU A 16 11.00 20.53 10.19
N ASN A 17 10.71 19.80 9.12
CA ASN A 17 9.98 18.53 9.20
C ASN A 17 10.74 17.47 10.01
N VAL A 18 12.06 17.38 9.87
CA VAL A 18 12.90 16.51 10.71
C VAL A 18 12.85 16.94 12.18
N ALA A 19 13.01 18.24 12.45
CA ALA A 19 12.97 18.78 13.82
C ALA A 19 11.62 18.51 14.49
N LEU A 20 10.52 18.70 13.79
CA LEU A 20 9.14 18.39 14.28
C LEU A 20 8.94 16.89 14.54
N SER A 21 9.49 16.02 13.69
CA SER A 21 9.41 14.57 13.91
C SER A 21 10.17 14.16 15.17
N LEU A 22 11.35 14.71 15.39
CA LEU A 22 12.15 14.48 16.60
C LEU A 22 11.51 15.11 17.84
N GLN A 23 10.83 16.23 17.68
CA GLN A 23 10.06 16.86 18.76
C GLN A 23 8.90 15.94 19.18
N ALA A 24 8.08 15.47 18.24
CA ALA A 24 7.00 14.52 18.52
C ALA A 24 7.54 13.26 19.23
N ARG A 25 8.68 12.72 18.77
CA ARG A 25 9.34 11.58 19.42
C ARG A 25 9.74 11.85 20.87
N ARG A 26 10.14 13.07 21.21
CA ARG A 26 10.49 13.44 22.60
C ARG A 26 9.29 13.70 23.47
N GLU A 27 8.23 14.31 22.93
CA GLU A 27 7.11 14.85 23.69
C GLU A 27 5.94 13.87 23.83
N MET A 28 5.72 12.97 22.84
CA MET A 28 4.62 12.02 22.88
C MET A 28 4.94 10.79 23.75
N PRO A 29 3.96 10.23 24.47
CA PRO A 29 4.17 9.10 25.39
C PRO A 29 4.79 7.87 24.72
N TRP A 30 4.43 7.59 23.46
CA TRP A 30 4.92 6.46 22.68
C TRP A 30 6.27 6.68 22.01
N GLY A 31 6.83 7.87 22.08
CA GLY A 31 8.02 8.22 21.31
C GLY A 31 9.24 7.35 21.58
N ARG A 32 9.37 6.83 22.82
CA ARG A 32 10.46 5.90 23.22
C ARG A 32 10.19 4.45 22.86
N THR A 33 8.92 4.06 22.67
CA THR A 33 8.51 2.69 22.36
C THR A 33 8.47 2.41 20.87
N VAL A 34 8.35 3.46 20.04
CA VAL A 34 8.42 3.34 18.58
C VAL A 34 9.84 2.94 18.17
N PRO A 35 10.02 1.76 17.52
CA PRO A 35 11.34 1.31 17.10
C PRO A 35 11.95 2.25 16.05
N GLU A 36 13.27 2.21 15.93
CA GLU A 36 14.02 3.10 15.01
C GLU A 36 13.62 2.91 13.55
N ARG A 37 13.39 1.66 13.12
CA ARG A 37 12.95 1.34 11.75
C ARG A 37 11.58 1.94 11.43
N GLU A 38 10.59 1.75 12.30
CA GLU A 38 9.24 2.29 12.14
C GLU A 38 9.26 3.82 12.15
N PHE A 39 10.08 4.43 13.00
CA PHE A 39 10.26 5.88 13.01
C PHE A 39 10.88 6.38 11.70
N LYS A 40 12.00 5.77 11.27
CA LYS A 40 12.74 6.15 10.07
C LYS A 40 11.89 6.07 8.80
N HIS A 41 11.08 5.02 8.68
CA HIS A 41 10.34 4.76 7.45
C HIS A 41 8.90 5.25 7.45
N PHE A 42 8.27 5.42 8.62
CA PHE A 42 6.84 5.66 8.70
C PHE A 42 6.42 6.85 9.59
N VAL A 43 7.38 7.57 10.19
CA VAL A 43 7.16 8.85 10.87
C VAL A 43 7.93 9.96 10.17
N LEU A 44 9.23 9.76 9.99
CA LEU A 44 10.15 10.78 9.48
C LEU A 44 9.82 11.27 8.06
N PRO A 45 9.47 10.43 7.07
CA PRO A 45 9.15 10.88 5.73
C PRO A 45 7.93 11.80 5.71
N VAL A 46 8.04 12.93 4.99
CA VAL A 46 6.92 13.85 4.79
C VAL A 46 5.96 13.28 3.75
N ARG A 47 6.49 12.79 2.64
CA ARG A 47 5.70 12.26 1.52
C ARG A 47 5.00 10.94 1.89
N VAL A 48 3.73 10.85 1.50
CA VAL A 48 2.89 9.66 1.69
C VAL A 48 2.66 8.92 0.37
N ASN A 49 2.35 9.64 -0.71
CA ASN A 49 2.10 9.09 -2.04
C ASN A 49 2.68 10.01 -3.14
N ASN A 50 1.85 10.68 -3.91
CA ASN A 50 2.22 11.57 -5.01
C ASN A 50 1.67 12.99 -4.82
N GLU A 51 1.22 13.32 -3.63
CA GLU A 51 0.72 14.63 -3.23
C GLU A 51 1.81 15.72 -3.33
N ASN A 52 1.39 16.97 -3.47
CA ASN A 52 2.27 18.09 -3.13
C ASN A 52 2.50 18.13 -1.63
N LEU A 53 3.72 18.47 -1.21
CA LEU A 53 4.06 18.62 0.21
C LEU A 53 3.66 20.02 0.68
N ASP A 54 3.35 20.14 1.98
CA ASP A 54 2.99 21.38 2.64
C ASP A 54 3.41 21.36 4.12
N ASP A 55 3.09 22.42 4.85
CA ASP A 55 3.44 22.58 6.26
C ASP A 55 2.49 21.85 7.22
N SER A 56 1.76 20.85 6.74
CA SER A 56 0.76 20.09 7.50
C SER A 56 1.30 19.53 8.80
N ARG A 57 2.53 19.01 8.81
CA ARG A 57 3.14 18.44 10.03
C ARG A 57 3.15 19.44 11.19
N LYS A 58 3.52 20.69 10.94
CA LYS A 58 3.53 21.74 11.93
C LYS A 58 2.14 22.10 12.44
N VAL A 59 1.21 22.29 11.50
CA VAL A 59 -0.18 22.65 11.80
C VAL A 59 -0.87 21.53 12.58
N PHE A 60 -0.76 20.30 12.10
CA PHE A 60 -1.43 19.14 12.72
C PHE A 60 -0.85 18.82 14.10
N TYR A 61 0.48 18.90 14.26
CA TYR A 61 1.10 18.74 15.58
C TYR A 61 0.53 19.74 16.60
N ALA A 62 0.42 21.01 16.22
CA ALA A 62 -0.10 22.05 17.11
C ALA A 62 -1.57 21.78 17.54
N GLU A 63 -2.40 21.27 16.64
CA GLU A 63 -3.79 20.95 16.93
C GLU A 63 -3.97 19.63 17.70
N LEU A 64 -3.15 18.62 17.44
CA LEU A 64 -3.34 17.26 17.91
C LEU A 64 -2.61 16.92 19.22
N LYS A 65 -1.44 17.53 19.47
CA LYS A 65 -0.58 17.12 20.60
C LYS A 65 -1.31 17.06 21.95
N ASP A 66 -2.09 18.09 22.27
CA ASP A 66 -2.81 18.16 23.54
C ASP A 66 -4.04 17.25 23.57
N ARG A 67 -4.59 16.95 22.41
CA ARG A 67 -5.75 16.06 22.25
C ARG A 67 -5.38 14.58 22.47
N VAL A 68 -4.13 14.17 22.16
CA VAL A 68 -3.74 12.76 22.19
C VAL A 68 -2.73 12.39 23.28
N LYS A 69 -2.02 13.34 23.88
CA LYS A 69 -0.90 13.10 24.80
C LYS A 69 -1.24 12.25 26.04
N ASN A 70 -2.51 12.18 26.44
CA ASN A 70 -2.97 11.44 27.60
C ASN A 70 -3.66 10.11 27.22
N LEU A 71 -3.65 9.74 25.96
CA LEU A 71 -4.28 8.52 25.43
C LEU A 71 -3.26 7.39 25.29
N SER A 72 -3.75 6.14 25.26
CA SER A 72 -2.97 5.03 24.75
C SER A 72 -2.66 5.25 23.27
N MET A 73 -1.65 4.57 22.74
CA MET A 73 -1.30 4.73 21.32
C MET A 73 -2.45 4.29 20.38
N LYS A 74 -3.16 3.22 20.74
CA LYS A 74 -4.35 2.76 19.98
C LYS A 74 -5.49 3.79 20.03
N ASP A 75 -5.80 4.31 21.22
CA ASP A 75 -6.83 5.34 21.35
C ASP A 75 -6.45 6.64 20.66
N ALA A 76 -5.17 7.00 20.67
CA ALA A 76 -4.66 8.15 19.92
C ALA A 76 -4.83 7.99 18.41
N ILE A 77 -4.63 6.77 17.86
CA ILE A 77 -4.89 6.50 16.44
C ILE A 77 -6.37 6.72 16.09
N LEU A 78 -7.29 6.19 16.91
CA LEU A 78 -8.73 6.37 16.72
C LEU A 78 -9.13 7.86 16.84
N GLU A 79 -8.57 8.55 17.81
CA GLU A 79 -8.85 9.97 18.04
C GLU A 79 -8.34 10.87 16.92
N VAL A 80 -7.15 10.59 16.38
CA VAL A 80 -6.63 11.30 15.19
C VAL A 80 -7.53 11.05 13.99
N ASN A 81 -8.04 9.84 13.79
CA ASN A 81 -8.97 9.55 12.70
C ASN A 81 -10.31 10.30 12.88
N HIS A 82 -10.80 10.38 14.12
CA HIS A 82 -11.99 11.18 14.44
C HIS A 82 -11.77 12.66 14.13
N TRP A 83 -10.63 13.23 14.53
CA TRP A 83 -10.25 14.59 14.19
C TRP A 83 -10.17 14.81 12.66
N CYS A 84 -9.68 13.83 11.91
CA CYS A 84 -9.69 13.89 10.45
C CYS A 84 -11.12 13.94 9.89
N HIS A 85 -12.03 13.14 10.43
CA HIS A 85 -13.44 13.13 10.06
C HIS A 85 -14.14 14.49 10.35
N GLU A 86 -13.74 15.19 11.39
CA GLU A 86 -14.27 16.54 11.68
C GLU A 86 -13.93 17.55 10.58
N LYS A 87 -12.89 17.29 9.76
CA LYS A 87 -12.35 18.23 8.78
C LYS A 87 -12.60 17.86 7.32
N VAL A 88 -12.64 16.57 7.02
CA VAL A 88 -12.71 16.06 5.64
C VAL A 88 -13.77 14.97 5.54
N THR A 89 -14.60 15.07 4.52
CA THR A 89 -15.60 14.05 4.18
C THR A 89 -15.32 13.47 2.79
N TYR A 90 -15.73 12.21 2.56
CA TYR A 90 -15.57 11.58 1.27
C TYR A 90 -16.38 12.29 0.18
N ARG A 91 -15.70 12.62 -0.91
CA ARG A 91 -16.31 13.08 -2.15
C ARG A 91 -15.41 12.73 -3.34
N PRO A 92 -15.96 12.24 -4.45
CA PRO A 92 -15.17 12.03 -5.67
C PRO A 92 -14.46 13.32 -6.12
N THR A 93 -13.19 13.20 -6.46
CA THR A 93 -12.35 14.27 -6.98
C THR A 93 -11.71 13.86 -8.30
N ASP A 94 -10.83 14.70 -8.84
CA ASP A 94 -10.03 14.35 -10.03
C ASP A 94 -8.91 13.33 -9.70
N GLY A 95 -8.11 12.95 -10.69
CA GLY A 95 -7.03 11.96 -10.54
C GLY A 95 -5.84 12.40 -9.70
N ARG A 96 -5.78 13.65 -9.22
CA ARG A 96 -4.66 14.19 -8.43
C ARG A 96 -4.91 13.98 -6.94
N THR A 97 -3.84 13.71 -6.20
CA THR A 97 -3.89 13.67 -4.75
C THR A 97 -3.57 15.06 -4.20
N SER A 98 -4.52 15.69 -3.53
CA SER A 98 -4.32 16.98 -2.87
C SER A 98 -3.34 16.85 -1.71
N SER A 99 -2.61 17.92 -1.40
CA SER A 99 -1.82 18.01 -0.18
C SER A 99 -2.71 17.95 1.07
N PRO A 100 -2.19 17.55 2.24
CA PRO A 100 -2.99 17.44 3.45
C PRO A 100 -3.71 18.73 3.85
N LEU A 101 -3.04 19.88 3.79
CA LEU A 101 -3.69 21.18 4.09
C LEU A 101 -4.69 21.59 3.01
N ALA A 102 -4.45 21.28 1.75
CA ALA A 102 -5.42 21.53 0.68
C ALA A 102 -6.70 20.71 0.90
N SER A 103 -6.57 19.45 1.33
CA SER A 103 -7.72 18.61 1.69
C SER A 103 -8.54 19.19 2.84
N VAL A 104 -7.87 19.73 3.86
CA VAL A 104 -8.55 20.44 4.97
C VAL A 104 -9.25 21.70 4.48
N CYS A 105 -8.60 22.50 3.61
CA CYS A 105 -9.19 23.72 3.07
C CYS A 105 -10.42 23.47 2.20
N THR A 106 -10.43 22.37 1.44
CA THR A 106 -11.57 21.98 0.60
C THR A 106 -12.65 21.22 1.37
N ALA A 107 -12.30 20.66 2.53
CA ALA A 107 -13.15 19.86 3.41
C ALA A 107 -13.66 18.55 2.78
N TYR A 108 -13.11 18.09 1.67
CA TYR A 108 -13.45 16.82 1.03
C TYR A 108 -12.28 16.21 0.29
N GLY A 109 -12.37 14.91 0.06
CA GLY A 109 -11.43 14.14 -0.75
C GLY A 109 -11.98 12.74 -1.06
N ARG A 110 -11.37 12.07 -2.03
CA ARG A 110 -11.58 10.62 -2.21
C ARG A 110 -10.65 9.86 -1.26
N CYS A 111 -10.74 8.52 -1.26
CA CYS A 111 -9.92 7.67 -0.39
C CYS A 111 -8.40 7.94 -0.48
N GLY A 112 -7.90 8.39 -1.65
CA GLY A 112 -6.50 8.76 -1.84
C GLY A 112 -6.09 9.99 -1.03
N GLU A 113 -6.90 11.06 -1.05
CA GLU A 113 -6.68 12.28 -0.25
C GLU A 113 -6.90 12.02 1.24
N GLU A 114 -8.00 11.35 1.59
CA GLU A 114 -8.34 11.05 2.99
C GLU A 114 -7.24 10.21 3.67
N SER A 115 -6.73 9.17 2.99
CA SER A 115 -5.65 8.34 3.54
C SER A 115 -4.31 9.08 3.61
N THR A 116 -3.99 9.93 2.63
CA THR A 116 -2.80 10.79 2.68
C THR A 116 -2.88 11.77 3.86
N PHE A 117 -4.05 12.36 4.09
CA PHE A 117 -4.32 13.26 5.18
C PHE A 117 -4.18 12.57 6.56
N LEU A 118 -4.81 11.42 6.75
CA LEU A 118 -4.70 10.67 8.00
C LEU A 118 -3.26 10.23 8.29
N VAL A 119 -2.52 9.74 7.29
CA VAL A 119 -1.11 9.38 7.47
C VAL A 119 -0.28 10.59 7.90
N ALA A 120 -0.46 11.75 7.27
CA ALA A 120 0.23 12.99 7.64
C ALA A 120 -0.11 13.41 9.08
N ALA A 121 -1.38 13.31 9.49
CA ALA A 121 -1.83 13.63 10.83
C ALA A 121 -1.22 12.69 11.89
N LEU A 122 -1.23 11.39 11.68
CA LEU A 122 -0.63 10.40 12.57
C LEU A 122 0.88 10.61 12.72
N ARG A 123 1.59 10.80 11.59
CA ARG A 123 3.03 11.08 11.60
C ARG A 123 3.38 12.37 12.32
N SER A 124 2.50 13.37 12.29
CA SER A 124 2.74 14.65 12.99
C SER A 124 2.87 14.48 14.50
N VAL A 125 2.16 13.53 15.08
CA VAL A 125 2.23 13.19 16.50
C VAL A 125 3.13 11.98 16.80
N GLY A 126 3.99 11.60 15.85
CA GLY A 126 5.00 10.56 16.05
C GLY A 126 4.46 9.12 16.00
N ILE A 127 3.27 8.89 15.47
CA ILE A 127 2.71 7.56 15.24
C ILE A 127 3.11 7.08 13.85
N PRO A 128 3.82 5.93 13.73
CA PRO A 128 4.14 5.39 12.42
C PRO A 128 2.87 5.03 11.65
N ALA A 129 2.76 5.53 10.43
CA ALA A 129 1.60 5.31 9.58
C ALA A 129 1.99 5.21 8.11
N ARG A 130 1.21 4.45 7.35
CA ARG A 130 1.41 4.24 5.92
C ARG A 130 0.08 4.09 5.19
N GLN A 131 0.02 4.57 3.96
CA GLN A 131 -1.12 4.36 3.08
C GLN A 131 -1.06 2.94 2.51
N VAL A 132 -2.17 2.23 2.59
CA VAL A 132 -2.36 0.94 1.90
C VAL A 132 -3.23 1.16 0.68
N TYR A 133 -2.87 0.53 -0.43
CA TYR A 133 -3.60 0.62 -1.68
C TYR A 133 -3.83 -0.77 -2.28
N THR A 134 -5.07 -1.08 -2.59
CA THR A 134 -5.42 -2.17 -3.48
C THR A 134 -5.71 -1.60 -4.87
N PRO A 135 -4.87 -1.91 -5.88
CA PRO A 135 -5.02 -1.31 -7.20
C PRO A 135 -6.29 -1.74 -7.91
N ARG A 136 -6.75 -2.96 -7.64
CA ARG A 136 -8.02 -3.54 -8.13
C ARG A 136 -8.51 -4.61 -7.17
N TRP A 137 -9.80 -4.60 -6.88
CA TRP A 137 -10.48 -5.71 -6.24
C TRP A 137 -10.57 -6.91 -7.17
N ALA A 138 -10.52 -8.13 -6.63
CA ALA A 138 -10.65 -9.35 -7.42
C ALA A 138 -12.11 -9.77 -7.65
N HIS A 139 -13.04 -9.32 -6.83
CA HIS A 139 -14.45 -9.76 -6.80
C HIS A 139 -15.43 -8.70 -7.32
N THR A 140 -14.98 -7.47 -7.48
CA THR A 140 -15.79 -6.34 -7.97
C THR A 140 -14.88 -5.31 -8.64
N ASP A 141 -15.46 -4.51 -9.52
CA ASP A 141 -14.75 -3.37 -10.09
C ASP A 141 -14.45 -2.35 -9.01
N ASP A 142 -13.32 -1.68 -9.13
CA ASP A 142 -12.82 -0.59 -8.32
C ASP A 142 -11.47 -0.87 -7.65
N ASN A 143 -10.96 0.13 -6.98
CA ASN A 143 -9.77 0.16 -6.14
C ASN A 143 -10.11 0.82 -4.79
N HIS A 144 -9.19 0.76 -3.82
CA HIS A 144 -9.38 1.46 -2.56
C HIS A 144 -8.04 1.78 -1.90
N ALA A 145 -8.03 2.85 -1.12
CA ALA A 145 -6.90 3.24 -0.28
C ALA A 145 -7.39 3.49 1.15
N TRP A 146 -6.60 3.02 2.12
CA TRP A 146 -6.83 3.22 3.56
C TRP A 146 -5.50 3.36 4.29
N VAL A 147 -5.49 3.25 5.60
CA VAL A 147 -4.30 3.49 6.42
C VAL A 147 -3.99 2.30 7.30
N GLU A 148 -2.72 2.00 7.44
CA GLU A 148 -2.17 1.23 8.54
C GLU A 148 -1.40 2.15 9.49
N ALA A 149 -1.64 1.98 10.79
CA ALA A 149 -0.92 2.65 11.87
C ALA A 149 -0.31 1.61 12.81
N TRP A 150 0.93 1.87 13.25
CA TRP A 150 1.64 0.99 14.16
C TRP A 150 1.39 1.38 15.60
N ALA A 151 1.05 0.40 16.43
CA ALA A 151 0.97 0.57 17.88
C ALA A 151 1.42 -0.71 18.59
N ASP A 152 2.23 -0.56 19.63
CA ASP A 152 2.59 -1.63 20.58
C ASP A 152 3.10 -2.93 19.89
N GLY A 153 3.91 -2.78 18.84
CA GLY A 153 4.53 -3.91 18.14
C GLY A 153 3.75 -4.46 16.96
N LYS A 154 2.58 -3.88 16.60
CA LYS A 154 1.72 -4.38 15.53
C LYS A 154 1.24 -3.26 14.60
N TRP A 155 0.96 -3.63 13.35
CA TRP A 155 0.24 -2.79 12.40
C TRP A 155 -1.26 -3.05 12.51
N TYR A 156 -2.03 -1.98 12.58
CA TYR A 156 -3.49 -1.99 12.61
C TYR A 156 -4.01 -1.17 11.44
N PHE A 157 -5.11 -1.57 10.82
CA PHE A 157 -5.73 -0.82 9.74
C PHE A 157 -6.99 -0.08 10.19
N LEU A 158 -7.31 0.97 9.46
CA LEU A 158 -8.52 1.76 9.63
C LEU A 158 -8.87 2.52 8.34
N GLY A 159 -10.15 2.77 8.12
CA GLY A 159 -10.63 3.66 7.05
C GLY A 159 -10.31 5.11 7.40
N ALA A 160 -9.70 5.83 6.46
CA ALA A 160 -9.31 7.23 6.69
C ALA A 160 -10.52 8.15 6.70
N CYS A 161 -10.62 9.02 7.71
CA CYS A 161 -11.76 9.91 7.95
C CYS A 161 -13.08 9.15 8.17
N GLU A 162 -13.01 7.86 8.46
CA GLU A 162 -14.15 6.97 8.72
C GLU A 162 -13.98 6.38 10.12
N PRO A 163 -14.34 7.11 11.20
CA PRO A 163 -14.11 6.67 12.57
C PRO A 163 -14.93 5.43 12.92
N GLU A 164 -14.26 4.46 13.49
CA GLU A 164 -14.82 3.23 14.03
C GLU A 164 -14.43 3.10 15.51
N PRO A 165 -15.17 2.34 16.33
CA PRO A 165 -14.89 2.23 17.76
C PRO A 165 -13.60 1.46 18.09
N ILE A 166 -13.10 0.66 17.15
CA ILE A 166 -11.90 -0.17 17.31
C ILE A 166 -11.06 -0.18 16.04
N LEU A 167 -9.77 -0.47 16.18
CA LEU A 167 -8.87 -0.71 15.05
C LEU A 167 -9.19 -2.05 14.36
N ASN A 168 -8.74 -2.22 13.12
CA ASN A 168 -9.03 -3.36 12.25
C ASN A 168 -10.51 -3.51 11.89
N LEU A 169 -11.25 -2.43 11.94
CA LEU A 169 -12.65 -2.36 11.52
C LEU A 169 -12.81 -1.27 10.44
N GLY A 170 -13.56 -1.61 9.41
CA GLY A 170 -13.95 -0.73 8.33
C GLY A 170 -14.98 -1.42 7.43
N TRP A 171 -15.76 -0.64 6.69
CA TRP A 171 -16.76 -1.18 5.76
C TRP A 171 -16.15 -2.15 4.72
N PHE A 172 -14.87 -2.02 4.45
CA PHE A 172 -14.14 -2.82 3.46
C PHE A 172 -13.54 -4.13 4.01
N ASN A 173 -13.82 -4.53 5.26
CA ASN A 173 -13.26 -5.75 5.85
C ASN A 173 -13.51 -6.99 4.98
N GLU A 174 -14.75 -7.16 4.50
CA GLU A 174 -15.08 -8.29 3.61
C GLU A 174 -14.24 -8.24 2.33
N SER A 175 -14.22 -7.11 1.65
CA SER A 175 -13.46 -6.91 0.42
C SER A 175 -11.96 -7.13 0.62
N ALA A 176 -11.41 -6.66 1.73
CA ALA A 176 -10.00 -6.84 2.08
C ALA A 176 -9.66 -8.31 2.34
N SER A 177 -10.54 -9.05 3.02
CA SER A 177 -10.35 -10.47 3.33
C SER A 177 -10.26 -11.37 2.09
N ARG A 178 -10.75 -10.90 0.95
CA ARG A 178 -10.72 -11.56 -0.35
C ARG A 178 -9.92 -10.79 -1.41
N GLY A 179 -9.01 -9.94 -0.95
CA GLY A 179 -8.08 -9.22 -1.83
C GLY A 179 -7.01 -10.13 -2.43
N MET A 180 -6.50 -9.76 -3.59
CA MET A 180 -5.38 -10.44 -4.24
C MET A 180 -4.06 -9.75 -3.96
N LEU A 181 -4.04 -8.41 -3.95
CA LEU A 181 -2.83 -7.64 -3.70
C LEU A 181 -3.17 -6.33 -2.97
N MET A 182 -2.35 -6.04 -1.96
CA MET A 182 -2.31 -4.75 -1.28
C MET A 182 -0.87 -4.34 -1.07
N HIS A 183 -0.56 -3.11 -1.37
CA HIS A 183 0.80 -2.60 -1.26
C HIS A 183 0.86 -1.22 -0.61
N THR A 184 2.05 -0.85 -0.16
CA THR A 184 2.33 0.49 0.34
C THR A 184 3.65 1.00 -0.23
N LYS A 185 3.76 2.31 -0.40
CA LYS A 185 5.00 2.98 -0.81
C LYS A 185 5.76 3.44 0.41
N VAL A 186 7.04 3.07 0.48
CA VAL A 186 7.97 3.53 1.51
C VAL A 186 9.01 4.43 0.85
N PHE A 187 9.05 5.67 1.26
CA PHE A 187 10.00 6.65 0.72
C PHE A 187 11.34 6.55 1.45
N GLY A 188 12.42 6.39 0.69
CA GLY A 188 13.77 6.12 1.18
C GLY A 188 14.23 4.68 0.94
N ASP A 189 15.41 4.35 1.48
CA ASP A 189 15.94 2.97 1.43
C ASP A 189 15.25 2.11 2.50
N TYR A 190 14.36 1.25 2.06
CA TYR A 190 13.63 0.34 2.93
C TYR A 190 14.41 -0.95 3.16
N ASP A 191 14.50 -1.36 4.43
CA ASP A 191 15.21 -2.53 4.94
C ASP A 191 14.33 -3.47 5.80
N GLY A 192 13.00 -3.33 5.69
CA GLY A 192 12.05 -4.14 6.44
C GLY A 192 11.81 -5.54 5.86
N PRO A 193 11.02 -6.36 6.56
CA PRO A 193 10.85 -7.79 6.25
C PRO A 193 9.84 -8.08 5.14
N GLU A 194 9.03 -7.11 4.73
CA GLU A 194 7.95 -7.33 3.75
C GLU A 194 8.51 -7.61 2.34
N GLU A 195 7.79 -8.39 1.56
CA GLU A 195 8.14 -8.66 0.17
C GLU A 195 8.20 -7.37 -0.64
N VAL A 196 9.34 -7.11 -1.28
CA VAL A 196 9.50 -5.96 -2.17
C VAL A 196 8.82 -6.26 -3.51
N MET A 197 7.85 -5.43 -3.88
CA MET A 197 7.15 -5.50 -5.16
C MET A 197 7.93 -4.80 -6.26
N SER A 198 8.41 -3.60 -5.96
CA SER A 198 9.26 -2.82 -6.85
C SER A 198 10.16 -1.87 -6.05
N LYS A 199 11.31 -1.55 -6.60
CA LYS A 199 12.22 -0.52 -6.06
C LYS A 199 12.53 0.48 -7.14
N THR A 200 12.27 1.74 -6.85
CA THR A 200 12.57 2.87 -7.73
C THR A 200 13.56 3.81 -7.02
N PRO A 201 14.16 4.78 -7.72
CA PRO A 201 14.96 5.81 -7.04
C PRO A 201 14.18 6.65 -6.02
N LEU A 202 12.85 6.60 -6.04
CA LEU A 202 11.96 7.45 -5.24
C LEU A 202 11.40 6.72 -4.03
N TYR A 203 10.99 5.47 -4.20
CA TYR A 203 10.33 4.66 -3.17
C TYR A 203 10.54 3.17 -3.40
N THR A 204 10.37 2.42 -2.35
CA THR A 204 10.18 0.96 -2.37
C THR A 204 8.69 0.66 -2.19
N GLU A 205 8.13 -0.16 -3.07
CA GLU A 205 6.77 -0.66 -2.94
C GLU A 205 6.81 -2.04 -2.29
N ILE A 206 6.11 -2.20 -1.16
CA ILE A 206 6.10 -3.42 -0.37
C ILE A 206 4.71 -4.05 -0.33
N ASN A 207 4.68 -5.38 -0.29
CA ASN A 207 3.47 -6.19 -0.25
C ASN A 207 2.98 -6.37 1.19
N VAL A 208 1.74 -5.98 1.45
CA VAL A 208 1.11 -6.08 2.77
C VAL A 208 -0.17 -6.94 2.77
N ILE A 209 -0.43 -7.68 1.68
CA ILE A 209 -1.66 -8.50 1.54
C ILE A 209 -1.85 -9.49 2.68
N SER A 210 -0.77 -10.02 3.27
CA SER A 210 -0.85 -10.97 4.38
C SER A 210 -1.48 -10.42 5.65
N ASN A 211 -1.58 -9.09 5.79
CA ASN A 211 -2.27 -8.45 6.91
C ASN A 211 -3.80 -8.54 6.79
N TYR A 212 -4.33 -8.92 5.62
CA TYR A 212 -5.75 -8.81 5.29
C TYR A 212 -6.39 -10.13 4.88
N ALA A 213 -5.68 -10.96 4.11
CA ALA A 213 -6.22 -12.15 3.47
C ALA A 213 -5.30 -13.37 3.64
N PRO A 214 -5.84 -14.59 3.58
CA PRO A 214 -5.04 -15.79 3.41
C PRO A 214 -4.23 -15.73 2.11
N THR A 215 -2.93 -15.95 2.19
CA THR A 215 -2.00 -15.82 1.06
C THR A 215 -1.40 -17.15 0.63
N ALA A 216 -0.86 -17.15 -0.59
CA ALA A 216 0.01 -18.19 -1.10
C ALA A 216 1.10 -17.56 -1.96
N ASN A 217 2.24 -18.21 -2.04
CA ASN A 217 3.35 -17.83 -2.93
C ASN A 217 3.30 -18.67 -4.19
N VAL A 218 3.57 -18.07 -5.33
CA VAL A 218 3.69 -18.74 -6.63
C VAL A 218 5.04 -18.40 -7.24
N LYS A 219 5.68 -19.44 -7.78
CA LYS A 219 6.89 -19.34 -8.59
C LYS A 219 6.51 -19.39 -10.06
N VAL A 220 6.90 -18.39 -10.85
CA VAL A 220 6.76 -18.35 -12.30
C VAL A 220 8.13 -18.63 -12.93
N VAL A 221 8.21 -19.64 -13.76
CA VAL A 221 9.42 -20.03 -14.50
C VAL A 221 9.20 -19.67 -15.97
N VAL A 222 10.06 -18.82 -16.50
CA VAL A 222 9.99 -18.37 -17.89
C VAL A 222 11.16 -18.97 -18.69
N VAL A 223 10.83 -19.68 -19.75
CA VAL A 223 11.79 -20.32 -20.64
C VAL A 223 11.54 -19.93 -22.10
N ASP A 224 12.54 -20.11 -22.94
CA ASP A 224 12.41 -20.00 -24.38
C ASP A 224 11.85 -21.32 -25.00
N GLU A 225 11.67 -21.36 -26.32
CA GLU A 225 11.17 -22.54 -27.07
C GLU A 225 12.10 -23.74 -26.99
N LYS A 226 13.35 -23.55 -26.55
CA LYS A 226 14.35 -24.63 -26.36
C LYS A 226 14.44 -25.06 -24.89
N GLY A 227 13.58 -24.51 -24.01
CA GLY A 227 13.59 -24.80 -22.59
C GLY A 227 14.69 -24.07 -21.80
N LYS A 228 15.41 -23.12 -22.41
CA LYS A 228 16.44 -22.34 -21.72
C LYS A 228 15.78 -21.23 -20.85
N PRO A 229 16.22 -21.06 -19.60
CA PRO A 229 15.75 -19.97 -18.75
C PRO A 229 15.93 -18.59 -19.37
N VAL A 230 14.92 -17.74 -19.25
CA VAL A 230 14.95 -16.37 -19.78
C VAL A 230 15.11 -15.40 -18.61
N LYS A 231 16.32 -14.86 -18.45
CA LYS A 231 16.61 -13.78 -17.50
C LYS A 231 16.01 -12.46 -17.97
N ASP A 232 15.67 -11.57 -17.03
CA ASP A 232 15.14 -10.21 -17.27
C ASP A 232 13.87 -10.20 -18.14
N ALA A 233 13.07 -11.27 -18.11
CA ALA A 233 11.73 -11.26 -18.67
C ALA A 233 10.80 -10.48 -17.74
N LYS A 234 9.96 -9.62 -18.32
CA LYS A 234 8.90 -8.92 -17.61
C LYS A 234 7.76 -9.91 -17.34
N VAL A 235 7.34 -10.03 -16.08
CA VAL A 235 6.23 -10.87 -15.64
C VAL A 235 5.16 -9.99 -15.03
N GLU A 236 4.00 -9.95 -15.63
CA GLU A 236 2.85 -9.17 -15.20
C GLU A 236 1.77 -10.10 -14.66
N PHE A 237 1.32 -9.83 -13.44
CA PHE A 237 0.19 -10.50 -12.80
C PHE A 237 -1.03 -9.61 -12.96
N LYS A 238 -2.10 -10.15 -13.54
CA LYS A 238 -3.25 -9.38 -13.97
C LYS A 238 -4.55 -9.89 -13.36
N LEU A 239 -5.38 -8.95 -12.91
CA LEU A 239 -6.76 -9.21 -12.50
C LEU A 239 -7.72 -8.73 -13.60
N TYR A 240 -8.84 -9.42 -13.74
CA TYR A 240 -9.95 -8.95 -14.55
C TYR A 240 -10.79 -7.96 -13.73
N ASN A 241 -10.84 -6.71 -14.19
CA ASN A 241 -11.51 -5.63 -13.48
C ASN A 241 -11.77 -4.49 -14.49
N TYR A 242 -12.93 -3.85 -14.47
CA TYR A 242 -13.36 -2.87 -15.46
C TYR A 242 -13.23 -3.37 -16.92
N ALA A 243 -13.66 -4.60 -17.16
CA ALA A 243 -13.60 -5.25 -18.46
C ALA A 243 -12.20 -5.34 -19.11
N GLU A 244 -11.14 -5.28 -18.30
CA GLU A 244 -9.75 -5.44 -18.75
C GLU A 244 -8.94 -6.37 -17.84
N PHE A 245 -7.85 -6.92 -18.35
CA PHE A 245 -6.83 -7.58 -17.54
C PHE A 245 -5.81 -6.57 -17.03
N TYR A 246 -6.13 -5.95 -15.91
CA TYR A 246 -5.31 -4.91 -15.28
C TYR A 246 -4.10 -5.51 -14.56
N THR A 247 -2.91 -4.97 -14.81
CA THR A 247 -1.67 -5.42 -14.14
C THR A 247 -1.60 -4.87 -12.72
N VAL A 248 -1.74 -5.75 -11.73
CA VAL A 248 -1.63 -5.39 -10.30
C VAL A 248 -0.21 -5.55 -9.76
N ALA A 249 0.60 -6.42 -10.35
CA ALA A 249 1.99 -6.62 -9.95
C ALA A 249 2.89 -6.86 -11.17
N ARG A 250 4.12 -6.35 -11.08
CA ARG A 250 5.19 -6.57 -12.07
C ARG A 250 6.42 -7.10 -11.38
N LYS A 251 6.98 -8.17 -11.92
CA LYS A 251 8.25 -8.75 -11.49
C LYS A 251 9.16 -8.91 -12.71
N THR A 252 10.43 -9.12 -12.45
CA THR A 252 11.43 -9.41 -13.47
C THR A 252 12.09 -10.73 -13.10
N THR A 253 12.27 -11.63 -14.08
CA THR A 253 12.90 -12.91 -13.85
C THR A 253 14.39 -12.78 -13.54
N ASP A 254 14.87 -13.61 -12.63
CA ASP A 254 16.29 -13.74 -12.29
C ASP A 254 17.11 -14.51 -13.36
N SER A 255 18.36 -14.83 -13.05
CA SER A 255 19.25 -15.61 -13.93
C SER A 255 18.75 -17.02 -14.25
N ASN A 256 17.87 -17.57 -13.43
CA ASN A 256 17.24 -18.88 -13.61
C ASN A 256 15.88 -18.80 -14.30
N GLY A 257 15.51 -17.61 -14.80
CA GLY A 257 14.21 -17.37 -15.42
C GLY A 257 13.04 -17.34 -14.42
N VAL A 258 13.29 -17.09 -13.14
CA VAL A 258 12.30 -17.21 -12.06
C VAL A 258 11.85 -15.84 -11.57
N ALA A 259 10.54 -15.69 -11.38
CA ALA A 259 9.91 -14.61 -10.62
C ALA A 259 8.92 -15.19 -9.60
N THR A 260 8.77 -14.55 -8.45
CA THR A 260 7.85 -14.99 -7.39
C THR A 260 6.92 -13.89 -6.98
N LEU A 261 5.72 -14.26 -6.54
CA LEU A 261 4.75 -13.33 -5.96
C LEU A 261 3.97 -14.02 -4.85
N THR A 262 3.77 -13.31 -3.74
CA THR A 262 2.78 -13.66 -2.71
C THR A 262 1.50 -12.87 -2.97
N ALA A 263 0.36 -13.56 -3.04
CA ALA A 263 -0.95 -12.94 -3.27
C ALA A 263 -2.06 -13.68 -2.51
N GLY A 264 -3.27 -13.11 -2.50
CA GLY A 264 -4.47 -13.77 -2.01
C GLY A 264 -4.77 -15.06 -2.78
N LYS A 265 -5.53 -15.98 -2.18
CA LYS A 265 -5.79 -17.32 -2.74
C LYS A 265 -6.89 -17.32 -3.80
N GLY A 266 -6.67 -16.61 -4.90
CA GLY A 266 -7.55 -16.53 -6.08
C GLY A 266 -6.75 -16.71 -7.36
N ASP A 267 -7.39 -16.42 -8.48
CA ASP A 267 -6.86 -16.58 -9.82
C ASP A 267 -6.34 -15.27 -10.40
N MET A 268 -5.20 -15.32 -11.09
CA MET A 268 -4.67 -14.25 -11.93
C MET A 268 -4.27 -14.78 -13.30
N ILE A 269 -4.27 -13.90 -14.29
CA ILE A 269 -3.57 -14.15 -15.56
C ILE A 269 -2.13 -13.66 -15.41
N VAL A 270 -1.18 -14.52 -15.76
CA VAL A 270 0.24 -14.19 -15.80
C VAL A 270 0.69 -14.03 -17.24
N TRP A 271 1.28 -12.87 -17.51
CA TRP A 271 1.79 -12.49 -18.82
C TRP A 271 3.30 -12.26 -18.72
N ALA A 272 4.10 -13.16 -19.32
CA ALA A 272 5.52 -12.98 -19.44
C ALA A 272 5.90 -12.46 -20.83
N SER A 273 6.85 -11.52 -20.90
CA SER A 273 7.30 -10.96 -22.17
C SER A 273 8.78 -10.59 -22.16
N LYS A 274 9.45 -10.79 -23.30
CA LYS A 274 10.80 -10.31 -23.60
C LYS A 274 11.06 -10.34 -25.10
N ASP A 275 11.67 -9.28 -25.63
CA ASP A 275 12.14 -9.17 -27.02
C ASP A 275 11.06 -9.55 -28.06
N GLY A 276 9.84 -9.05 -27.87
CA GLY A 276 8.69 -9.32 -28.75
C GLY A 276 8.13 -10.74 -28.67
N LYS A 277 8.60 -11.57 -27.75
CA LYS A 277 8.03 -12.88 -27.43
C LYS A 277 7.18 -12.79 -26.19
N VAL A 278 6.12 -13.58 -26.12
CA VAL A 278 5.16 -13.61 -25.02
C VAL A 278 4.78 -15.04 -24.64
N GLY A 279 4.40 -15.21 -23.37
CA GLY A 279 3.78 -16.42 -22.84
C GLY A 279 2.70 -16.00 -21.84
N ILE A 280 1.53 -16.65 -21.90
CA ILE A 280 0.39 -16.32 -21.07
C ILE A 280 -0.23 -17.61 -20.54
N ASP A 281 -0.53 -17.61 -19.25
CA ASP A 281 -1.42 -18.63 -18.68
C ASP A 281 -2.06 -18.11 -17.37
N LYS A 282 -3.04 -18.88 -16.88
CA LYS A 282 -3.71 -18.66 -15.61
C LYS A 282 -2.92 -19.30 -14.48
N VAL A 283 -2.87 -18.62 -13.35
CA VAL A 283 -2.36 -19.15 -12.09
C VAL A 283 -3.45 -19.09 -11.01
N SER A 284 -3.56 -20.14 -10.21
CA SER A 284 -4.47 -20.22 -9.07
C SER A 284 -3.65 -20.26 -7.79
N PHE A 285 -3.54 -19.12 -7.09
CA PHE A 285 -2.81 -19.03 -5.84
C PHE A 285 -3.42 -19.95 -4.77
N GLY A 286 -2.56 -20.70 -4.09
CA GLY A 286 -2.98 -21.72 -3.12
C GLY A 286 -3.23 -23.11 -3.72
N LYS A 287 -3.36 -23.22 -5.06
CA LYS A 287 -3.44 -24.48 -5.80
C LYS A 287 -2.19 -24.72 -6.65
N THR A 288 -1.78 -23.71 -7.43
CA THR A 288 -0.56 -23.71 -8.25
C THR A 288 0.62 -23.28 -7.41
N LYS A 289 1.66 -24.10 -7.33
CA LYS A 289 2.94 -23.75 -6.68
C LYS A 289 3.94 -23.17 -7.68
N GLU A 290 3.93 -23.71 -8.89
CA GLU A 290 4.82 -23.30 -9.98
C GLU A 290 4.05 -23.22 -11.29
N LEU A 291 4.27 -22.15 -12.05
CA LEU A 291 3.73 -21.92 -13.39
C LEU A 291 4.90 -21.81 -14.37
N ASN A 292 4.91 -22.67 -15.39
CA ASN A 292 5.92 -22.65 -16.46
C ASN A 292 5.37 -21.93 -17.69
N LEU A 293 6.06 -20.87 -18.15
CA LEU A 293 5.69 -20.09 -19.33
C LEU A 293 6.78 -20.17 -20.39
N ILE A 294 6.39 -20.51 -21.61
CA ILE A 294 7.27 -20.54 -22.76
C ILE A 294 7.07 -19.28 -23.60
N LEU A 295 8.12 -18.50 -23.80
CA LEU A 295 8.06 -17.30 -24.65
C LEU A 295 8.14 -17.68 -26.12
N LYS A 296 7.11 -17.30 -26.90
CA LYS A 296 7.01 -17.53 -28.35
C LYS A 296 6.71 -16.26 -29.10
N ARG A 297 7.16 -16.14 -30.37
CA ARG A 297 6.58 -15.17 -31.30
C ARG A 297 5.14 -15.54 -31.54
N ASN A 298 4.24 -14.55 -31.58
CA ASN A 298 2.81 -14.77 -31.70
C ASN A 298 2.22 -15.69 -30.58
N GLY A 299 2.83 -15.64 -29.38
CA GLY A 299 2.41 -16.43 -28.21
C GLY A 299 1.10 -16.00 -27.58
N LEU A 300 0.44 -14.98 -28.14
CA LEU A 300 -0.91 -14.56 -27.71
C LEU A 300 -1.96 -15.52 -28.28
N PRO A 301 -2.82 -16.12 -27.45
CA PRO A 301 -3.96 -16.86 -27.96
C PRO A 301 -4.90 -15.90 -28.70
N GLN A 302 -5.38 -16.32 -29.89
CA GLN A 302 -6.34 -15.51 -30.67
C GLN A 302 -7.67 -15.38 -29.94
N THR A 303 -8.12 -16.47 -29.34
CA THR A 303 -9.28 -16.52 -28.44
C THR A 303 -9.01 -17.57 -27.37
N LYS A 304 -9.16 -17.23 -26.10
CA LYS A 304 -9.12 -18.18 -24.98
C LYS A 304 -10.08 -17.69 -23.91
N ALA A 305 -11.05 -18.53 -23.55
CA ALA A 305 -11.88 -18.29 -22.38
C ALA A 305 -11.10 -18.68 -21.12
N TRP A 306 -11.16 -17.82 -20.11
CA TRP A 306 -10.57 -18.05 -18.82
C TRP A 306 -11.69 -18.12 -17.77
N ASP A 307 -11.73 -19.21 -17.01
CA ASP A 307 -12.51 -19.28 -15.79
C ASP A 307 -11.65 -18.72 -14.65
N ILE A 308 -12.06 -17.57 -14.09
CA ILE A 308 -11.31 -16.83 -13.09
C ILE A 308 -12.12 -16.74 -11.81
N THR A 309 -11.58 -17.28 -10.73
CA THR A 309 -12.20 -17.32 -9.42
C THR A 309 -11.48 -16.35 -8.46
N PRO A 310 -12.19 -15.37 -7.86
CA PRO A 310 -11.62 -14.53 -6.81
C PRO A 310 -11.43 -15.34 -5.52
N PRO A 311 -10.62 -14.86 -4.56
CA PRO A 311 -10.52 -15.49 -3.25
C PRO A 311 -11.91 -15.58 -2.57
N PRO A 312 -12.15 -16.63 -1.78
CA PRO A 312 -13.36 -16.71 -0.95
C PRO A 312 -13.29 -15.65 0.18
N VAL A 313 -14.45 -15.30 0.70
CA VAL A 313 -14.53 -14.48 1.91
C VAL A 313 -13.92 -15.24 3.09
N SER A 314 -13.08 -14.59 3.86
CA SER A 314 -12.40 -15.16 5.03
C SER A 314 -12.38 -14.19 6.21
N ILE A 315 -13.50 -13.49 6.45
CA ILE A 315 -13.58 -12.51 7.53
C ILE A 315 -13.31 -13.19 8.87
N VAL A 316 -12.26 -12.74 9.52
CA VAL A 316 -12.10 -12.88 10.95
C VAL A 316 -12.47 -11.51 11.53
N LEU A 317 -13.62 -11.42 12.17
CA LEU A 317 -13.98 -10.19 12.88
C LEU A 317 -12.94 -9.93 13.97
N PRO A 318 -12.51 -8.67 14.15
CA PRO A 318 -11.62 -8.34 15.24
C PRO A 318 -12.29 -8.76 16.58
N ASN A 319 -11.52 -9.38 17.45
CA ASN A 319 -12.00 -9.73 18.78
C ASN A 319 -12.28 -8.42 19.56
N VAL A 320 -13.54 -8.19 19.87
CA VAL A 320 -14.01 -7.00 20.60
C VAL A 320 -13.66 -7.10 22.10
N THR A 321 -13.09 -8.20 22.52
CA THR A 321 -12.86 -8.54 23.93
C THR A 321 -11.42 -8.36 24.41
N ASP A 322 -10.53 -7.76 23.63
CA ASP A 322 -9.15 -7.46 24.09
C ASP A 322 -8.97 -5.97 24.45
#